data_02d3168f4f867ed743259452c476b517
#
_entry.id   02d3168f4f867ed743259452c476b517
#
_cell.length_a   1.000
_cell.length_b   1.000
_cell.length_c   1.000
_cell.angle_alpha   90.00
_cell.angle_beta   90.00
_cell.angle_gamma   90.00
#
_symmetry.space_group_name_H-M   'P 1'
#
loop_
_entity.id
_entity.type
_entity.pdbx_description
1 polymer ?
#
loop_
_entity_poly.entity_id
_entity_poly.type
_entity_poly.pdbx_seq_one_letter_code
_entity_poly.pdbx_strand_id
1 'polypeptide(L)'
;MKNLSIENITKACRGTFHGDKSILSQEVSGVVIDSRKVQPGYLFVAIDGERVNAHKFIPDTVKAGAMCVVSHEDLGETDFPYILVESTGQALLDIAKLYRDSFDMKVVGITGSVGKTSTKEMIASVLAQKYHVHKTLGNFNNEWGLPITIFDM
;
A
#
# COMPACT_ATOMS: atom_id res chain seq x y z
N MET A 1 -0.12 0.78 11.41
CA MET A 1 0.64 -0.35 10.77
C MET A 1 2.11 -0.22 11.20
N LYS A 2 2.69 -1.30 11.71
CA LYS A 2 4.07 -1.29 12.23
C LYS A 2 5.08 -0.75 11.21
N ASN A 3 5.93 0.19 11.65
CA ASN A 3 7.01 0.79 10.86
C ASN A 3 6.55 1.66 9.66
N LEU A 4 5.26 1.91 9.51
CA LEU A 4 4.71 2.78 8.46
C LEU A 4 4.38 4.17 9.00
N SER A 5 5.37 4.84 9.62
CA SER A 5 5.26 6.28 9.89
C SER A 5 5.37 7.08 8.58
N ILE A 6 4.76 8.25 8.54
CA ILE A 6 4.83 9.15 7.37
C ILE A 6 6.28 9.44 6.98
N GLU A 7 7.18 9.59 7.96
CA GLU A 7 8.61 9.78 7.72
C GLU A 7 9.26 8.57 7.04
N ASN A 8 8.99 7.35 7.54
CA ASN A 8 9.54 6.12 6.96
C ASN A 8 9.01 5.88 5.55
N ILE A 9 7.72 6.13 5.33
CA ILE A 9 7.08 6.05 4.02
C ILE A 9 7.75 7.04 3.06
N THR A 10 7.89 8.32 3.45
CA THR A 10 8.52 9.34 2.63
C THR A 10 9.94 8.95 2.22
N LYS A 11 10.73 8.42 3.17
CA LYS A 11 12.09 7.93 2.90
C LYS A 11 12.10 6.72 1.96
N ALA A 12 11.23 5.74 2.19
CA ALA A 12 11.15 4.54 1.37
C ALA A 12 10.79 4.85 -0.09
N CYS A 13 9.83 5.75 -0.30
CA CYS A 13 9.40 6.18 -1.64
C CYS A 13 10.35 7.20 -2.29
N ARG A 14 11.39 7.69 -1.57
CA ARG A 14 12.26 8.80 -2.02
C ARG A 14 11.46 10.05 -2.39
N GLY A 15 10.35 10.26 -1.68
CA GLY A 15 9.42 11.35 -1.94
C GLY A 15 9.78 12.63 -1.17
N THR A 16 9.04 13.68 -1.47
CA THR A 16 9.08 14.95 -0.74
C THR A 16 7.77 15.12 0.01
N PHE A 17 7.86 15.28 1.33
CA PHE A 17 6.68 15.49 2.18
C PHE A 17 6.26 16.98 2.14
N HIS A 18 4.97 17.20 1.95
CA HIS A 18 4.30 18.50 2.02
C HIS A 18 3.21 18.45 3.10
N GLY A 19 3.24 19.38 4.04
CA GLY A 19 2.27 19.49 5.12
C GLY A 19 2.89 19.74 6.49
N ASP A 20 2.08 19.57 7.54
CA ASP A 20 2.54 19.74 8.92
C ASP A 20 3.49 18.61 9.34
N LYS A 21 4.73 18.97 9.68
CA LYS A 21 5.77 18.03 10.11
C LYS A 21 5.44 17.30 11.42
N SER A 22 4.48 17.77 12.20
CA SER A 22 4.06 17.14 13.46
C SER A 22 3.52 15.71 13.26
N ILE A 23 3.05 15.37 12.05
CA ILE A 23 2.53 14.04 11.75
C ILE A 23 3.60 13.05 11.25
N LEU A 24 4.83 13.48 11.00
CA LEU A 24 5.88 12.63 10.42
C LEU A 24 6.15 11.36 11.23
N SER A 25 6.03 11.41 12.55
CA SER A 25 6.20 10.25 13.44
C SER A 25 4.94 9.37 13.57
N GLN A 26 3.81 9.81 13.06
CA GLN A 26 2.57 9.06 13.16
C GLN A 26 2.55 7.90 12.18
N GLU A 27 2.14 6.72 12.65
CA GLU A 27 1.96 5.54 11.81
C GLU A 27 0.56 5.54 11.18
N VAL A 28 0.50 5.19 9.89
CA VAL A 28 -0.78 5.02 9.20
C VAL A 28 -1.49 3.76 9.69
N SER A 29 -2.83 3.78 9.69
CA SER A 29 -3.66 2.64 10.08
C SER A 29 -3.89 1.65 8.94
N GLY A 30 -3.73 2.08 7.69
CA GLY A 30 -3.89 1.27 6.49
C GLY A 30 -3.34 1.97 5.26
N VAL A 31 -3.12 1.20 4.18
CA VAL A 31 -2.70 1.71 2.87
C VAL A 31 -3.68 1.22 1.81
N VAL A 32 -4.25 2.12 1.03
CA VAL A 32 -5.24 1.80 0.00
C VAL A 32 -4.99 2.58 -1.29
N ILE A 33 -5.41 1.98 -2.41
CA ILE A 33 -5.42 2.60 -3.74
C ILE A 33 -6.86 2.85 -4.25
N ASP A 34 -7.86 2.28 -3.59
CA ASP A 34 -9.28 2.49 -3.89
C ASP A 34 -9.85 3.56 -2.95
N SER A 35 -10.23 4.71 -3.50
CA SER A 35 -10.76 5.85 -2.74
C SER A 35 -11.99 5.51 -1.87
N ARG A 36 -12.77 4.50 -2.28
CA ARG A 36 -13.97 4.04 -1.55
C ARG A 36 -13.64 3.26 -0.28
N LYS A 37 -12.41 2.79 -0.13
CA LYS A 37 -11.93 2.01 1.01
C LYS A 37 -11.18 2.84 2.03
N VAL A 38 -11.01 4.13 1.80
CA VAL A 38 -10.34 5.03 2.73
C VAL A 38 -11.10 5.10 4.04
N GLN A 39 -10.36 5.01 5.14
CA GLN A 39 -10.85 5.19 6.50
C GLN A 39 -9.95 6.19 7.24
N PRO A 40 -10.39 6.76 8.37
CA PRO A 40 -9.57 7.66 9.16
C PRO A 40 -8.19 7.06 9.51
N GLY A 41 -7.14 7.83 9.26
CA GLY A 41 -5.77 7.41 9.52
C GLY A 41 -5.12 6.61 8.39
N TYR A 42 -5.79 6.39 7.25
CA TYR A 42 -5.22 5.66 6.11
C TYR A 42 -4.32 6.53 5.24
N LEU A 43 -3.36 5.88 4.61
CA LEU A 43 -2.62 6.42 3.47
C LEU A 43 -3.37 6.08 2.17
N PHE A 44 -3.66 7.09 1.38
CA PHE A 44 -4.19 6.89 0.04
C PHE A 44 -3.08 7.04 -0.99
N VAL A 45 -2.87 6.03 -1.84
CA VAL A 45 -1.91 6.09 -2.95
C VAL A 45 -2.68 6.33 -4.24
N ALA A 46 -2.53 7.52 -4.83
CA ALA A 46 -3.24 7.93 -6.04
C ALA A 46 -2.59 7.32 -7.28
N ILE A 47 -2.95 6.06 -7.59
CA ILE A 47 -2.44 5.35 -8.75
C ILE A 47 -3.09 5.88 -10.03
N ASP A 48 -2.27 6.17 -11.02
CA ASP A 48 -2.73 6.45 -12.38
C ASP A 48 -2.92 5.13 -13.13
N GLY A 49 -4.16 4.75 -13.33
CA GLY A 49 -4.51 3.56 -14.09
C GLY A 49 -4.87 3.90 -15.54
N GLU A 50 -4.78 2.92 -16.44
CA GLU A 50 -5.09 3.10 -17.87
C GLU A 50 -6.47 3.73 -18.15
N ARG A 51 -7.44 3.52 -17.26
CA ARG A 51 -8.83 3.96 -17.42
C ARG A 51 -9.25 5.07 -16.49
N VAL A 52 -8.56 5.25 -15.38
CA VAL A 52 -8.98 6.16 -14.32
C VAL A 52 -7.74 6.77 -13.65
N ASN A 53 -7.64 8.09 -13.71
CA ASN A 53 -6.70 8.85 -12.89
C ASN A 53 -7.26 8.98 -11.48
N ALA A 54 -6.57 8.37 -10.49
CA ALA A 54 -7.03 8.37 -9.10
C ALA A 54 -6.84 9.73 -8.40
N HIS A 55 -6.06 10.65 -8.95
CA HIS A 55 -5.84 11.99 -8.38
C HIS A 55 -7.14 12.78 -8.25
N LYS A 56 -8.09 12.61 -9.16
CA LYS A 56 -9.40 13.27 -9.09
C LYS A 56 -10.23 12.87 -7.85
N PHE A 57 -9.89 11.76 -7.19
CA PHE A 57 -10.58 11.33 -5.97
C PHE A 57 -9.90 11.80 -4.68
N ILE A 58 -8.75 12.49 -4.77
CA ILE A 58 -8.04 13.01 -3.59
C ILE A 58 -8.96 13.82 -2.66
N PRO A 59 -9.78 14.78 -3.16
CA PRO A 59 -10.66 15.54 -2.28
C PRO A 59 -11.66 14.67 -1.48
N ASP A 60 -12.15 13.59 -2.08
CA ASP A 60 -13.08 12.67 -1.41
C ASP A 60 -12.36 11.80 -0.38
N THR A 61 -11.11 11.38 -0.66
CA THR A 61 -10.30 10.61 0.29
C THR A 61 -9.90 11.43 1.51
N VAL A 62 -9.57 12.70 1.32
CA VAL A 62 -9.28 13.63 2.41
C VAL A 62 -10.51 13.81 3.30
N LYS A 63 -11.72 14.02 2.72
CA LYS A 63 -12.98 14.10 3.46
C LYS A 63 -13.28 12.80 4.22
N ALA A 64 -12.91 11.64 3.67
CA ALA A 64 -13.06 10.34 4.32
C ALA A 64 -12.07 10.11 5.47
N GLY A 65 -11.11 11.03 5.68
CA GLY A 65 -10.16 10.99 6.78
C GLY A 65 -8.80 10.37 6.43
N ALA A 66 -8.40 10.38 5.15
CA ALA A 66 -7.04 10.00 4.80
C ALA A 66 -6.03 10.84 5.61
N MET A 67 -5.08 10.18 6.27
CA MET A 67 -4.04 10.85 7.04
C MET A 67 -3.03 11.54 6.11
N CYS A 68 -2.75 10.94 4.97
CA CYS A 68 -1.81 11.45 3.99
C CYS A 68 -2.13 10.87 2.61
N VAL A 69 -1.72 11.56 1.56
CA VAL A 69 -1.88 11.12 0.17
C VAL A 69 -0.50 10.95 -0.46
N VAL A 70 -0.32 9.93 -1.30
CA VAL A 70 0.85 9.80 -2.19
C VAL A 70 0.42 10.18 -3.59
N SER A 71 1.11 11.18 -4.17
CA SER A 71 0.82 11.75 -5.48
C SER A 71 2.09 11.86 -6.32
N HIS A 72 1.99 11.67 -7.63
CA HIS A 72 3.06 12.02 -8.57
C HIS A 72 2.84 13.42 -9.18
N GLU A 73 1.68 14.00 -8.95
CA GLU A 73 1.38 15.39 -9.31
C GLU A 73 1.71 16.30 -8.13
N ASP A 74 2.37 17.43 -8.40
CA ASP A 74 2.55 18.48 -7.41
C ASP A 74 1.20 19.16 -7.14
N LEU A 75 0.68 18.98 -5.93
CA LEU A 75 -0.62 19.51 -5.53
C LEU A 75 -0.53 20.97 -5.00
N GLY A 76 0.68 21.54 -4.95
CA GLY A 76 0.91 22.89 -4.45
C GLY A 76 0.65 23.03 -2.95
N GLU A 77 0.13 24.21 -2.57
CA GLU A 77 -0.29 24.45 -1.18
C GLU A 77 -1.66 23.80 -0.92
N THR A 78 -1.70 22.88 0.03
CA THR A 78 -2.91 22.13 0.42
C THR A 78 -3.15 22.24 1.92
N ASP A 79 -4.39 22.09 2.34
CA ASP A 79 -4.81 21.98 3.75
C ASP A 79 -4.69 20.54 4.31
N PHE A 80 -4.17 19.63 3.51
CA PHE A 80 -3.93 18.24 3.88
C PHE A 80 -2.50 17.80 3.50
N PRO A 81 -1.90 16.85 4.24
CA PRO A 81 -0.54 16.40 3.96
C PRO A 81 -0.50 15.46 2.77
N TYR A 82 0.56 15.58 1.95
CA TYR A 82 0.84 14.63 0.88
C TYR A 82 2.34 14.38 0.70
N ILE A 83 2.67 13.27 0.05
CA ILE A 83 4.03 12.90 -0.34
C ILE A 83 4.09 12.95 -1.86
N LEU A 84 4.89 13.85 -2.39
CA LEU A 84 5.19 13.94 -3.81
C LEU A 84 6.25 12.90 -4.17
N VAL A 85 5.97 12.07 -5.17
CA VAL A 85 6.87 11.01 -5.65
C VAL A 85 6.99 11.06 -7.17
N GLU A 86 8.01 10.46 -7.73
CA GLU A 86 8.17 10.35 -9.18
C GLU A 86 7.14 9.38 -9.80
N SER A 87 6.81 8.28 -9.09
CA SER A 87 5.85 7.27 -9.52
C SER A 87 5.08 6.71 -8.34
N THR A 88 3.76 6.86 -8.36
CA THR A 88 2.88 6.30 -7.32
C THR A 88 2.84 4.77 -7.34
N GLY A 89 3.02 4.16 -8.52
CA GLY A 89 3.12 2.72 -8.66
C GLY A 89 4.39 2.18 -7.99
N GLN A 90 5.55 2.80 -8.23
CA GLN A 90 6.79 2.42 -7.56
C GLN A 90 6.70 2.69 -6.05
N ALA A 91 6.12 3.81 -5.65
CA ALA A 91 5.90 4.13 -4.23
C ALA A 91 5.07 3.05 -3.52
N LEU A 92 4.01 2.54 -4.14
CA LEU A 92 3.20 1.45 -3.58
C LEU A 92 4.04 0.19 -3.32
N LEU A 93 4.93 -0.17 -4.24
CA LEU A 93 5.85 -1.31 -4.09
C LEU A 93 6.86 -1.07 -2.96
N ASP A 94 7.43 0.14 -2.89
CA ASP A 94 8.41 0.50 -1.87
C ASP A 94 7.80 0.52 -0.46
N ILE A 95 6.56 1.00 -0.32
CA ILE A 95 5.80 0.96 0.95
C ILE A 95 5.49 -0.49 1.36
N ALA A 96 5.06 -1.32 0.41
CA ALA A 96 4.79 -2.72 0.69
C ALA A 96 6.06 -3.48 1.11
N LYS A 97 7.19 -3.19 0.46
CA LYS A 97 8.49 -3.71 0.85
C LYS A 97 8.88 -3.28 2.26
N LEU A 98 8.76 -1.99 2.58
CA LEU A 98 9.03 -1.44 3.92
C LEU A 98 8.19 -2.16 4.99
N TYR A 99 6.89 -2.35 4.73
CA TYR A 99 5.99 -3.04 5.64
C TYR A 99 6.36 -4.51 5.80
N ARG A 100 6.56 -5.23 4.69
CA ARG A 100 6.96 -6.63 4.68
C ARG A 100 8.27 -6.86 5.43
N ASP A 101 9.26 -5.99 5.26
CA ASP A 101 10.58 -6.11 5.89
C ASP A 101 10.53 -5.85 7.41
N SER A 102 9.42 -5.34 7.94
CA SER A 102 9.20 -5.21 9.40
C SER A 102 8.81 -6.52 10.09
N PHE A 103 8.63 -7.61 9.33
CA PHE A 103 8.25 -8.93 9.84
C PHE A 103 9.33 -9.97 9.52
N ASP A 104 9.66 -10.79 10.51
CA ASP A 104 10.45 -12.00 10.31
C ASP A 104 9.51 -13.15 9.91
N MET A 105 9.32 -13.34 8.60
CA MET A 105 8.42 -14.35 8.07
C MET A 105 9.05 -15.13 6.93
N LYS A 106 8.59 -16.36 6.74
CA LYS A 106 8.92 -17.16 5.57
C LYS A 106 7.95 -16.86 4.43
N VAL A 107 8.49 -16.63 3.24
CA VAL A 107 7.71 -16.35 2.03
C VAL A 107 7.87 -17.50 1.05
N VAL A 108 6.75 -18.00 0.54
CA VAL A 108 6.72 -19.02 -0.51
C VAL A 108 6.18 -18.37 -1.78
N GLY A 109 7.03 -18.26 -2.79
CA GLY A 109 6.67 -17.79 -4.13
C GLY A 109 6.35 -18.97 -5.04
N ILE A 110 5.24 -18.85 -5.81
CA ILE A 110 4.79 -19.87 -6.76
C ILE A 110 4.74 -19.27 -8.15
N THR A 111 5.48 -19.84 -9.07
CA THR A 111 5.50 -19.46 -10.49
C THR A 111 5.12 -20.63 -11.37
N GLY A 112 4.75 -20.37 -12.63
CA GLY A 112 4.39 -21.40 -13.61
C GLY A 112 3.35 -20.90 -14.61
N SER A 113 3.20 -21.59 -15.72
CA SER A 113 2.24 -21.24 -16.77
C SER A 113 0.81 -21.53 -16.33
N VAL A 114 0.57 -22.64 -15.65
CA VAL A 114 -0.74 -23.12 -15.16
C VAL A 114 -0.64 -23.61 -13.71
N GLY A 115 -1.76 -23.69 -13.02
CA GLY A 115 -1.87 -24.33 -11.71
C GLY A 115 -1.41 -23.49 -10.51
N LYS A 116 -0.87 -22.26 -10.70
CA LYS A 116 -0.39 -21.40 -9.61
C LYS A 116 -1.40 -21.22 -8.47
N THR A 117 -2.65 -20.91 -8.81
CA THR A 117 -3.71 -20.69 -7.81
C THR A 117 -4.01 -21.96 -7.04
N SER A 118 -4.19 -23.09 -7.72
CA SER A 118 -4.46 -24.38 -7.07
C SER A 118 -3.31 -24.82 -6.17
N THR A 119 -2.06 -24.67 -6.65
CA THR A 119 -0.86 -24.97 -5.87
C THR A 119 -0.78 -24.09 -4.61
N LYS A 120 -1.06 -22.79 -4.75
CA LYS A 120 -1.10 -21.85 -3.62
C LYS A 120 -2.12 -22.29 -2.57
N GLU A 121 -3.34 -22.64 -3.00
CA GLU A 121 -4.39 -23.06 -2.07
C GLU A 121 -4.03 -24.37 -1.35
N MET A 122 -3.43 -25.33 -2.06
CA MET A 122 -2.97 -26.59 -1.46
C MET A 122 -1.86 -26.36 -0.44
N ILE A 123 -0.83 -25.59 -0.79
CA ILE A 123 0.28 -25.29 0.12
C ILE A 123 -0.25 -24.55 1.36
N ALA A 124 -1.11 -23.55 1.16
CA ALA A 124 -1.69 -22.79 2.25
C ALA A 124 -2.51 -23.66 3.19
N SER A 125 -3.32 -24.59 2.67
CA SER A 125 -4.15 -25.51 3.49
C SER A 125 -3.29 -26.46 4.33
N VAL A 126 -2.19 -26.95 3.79
CA VAL A 126 -1.26 -27.83 4.51
C VAL A 126 -0.53 -27.05 5.60
N LEU A 127 0.02 -25.88 5.25
CA LEU A 127 0.77 -25.07 6.21
C LEU A 127 -0.11 -24.51 7.34
N ALA A 128 -1.36 -24.21 7.06
CA ALA A 128 -2.32 -23.73 8.04
C ALA A 128 -2.61 -24.72 9.18
N GLN A 129 -2.27 -26.02 9.01
CA GLN A 129 -2.40 -27.01 10.09
C GLN A 129 -1.43 -26.73 11.27
N LYS A 130 -0.36 -25.97 11.01
CA LYS A 130 0.69 -25.72 12.02
C LYS A 130 1.07 -24.23 12.15
N TYR A 131 0.86 -23.43 11.13
CA TYR A 131 1.34 -22.06 11.06
C TYR A 131 0.19 -21.09 10.81
N HIS A 132 0.36 -19.85 11.25
CA HIS A 132 -0.50 -18.75 10.80
C HIS A 132 -0.11 -18.40 9.36
N VAL A 133 -1.00 -18.63 8.41
CA VAL A 133 -0.71 -18.46 6.98
C VAL A 133 -1.50 -17.29 6.41
N HIS A 134 -0.78 -16.31 5.86
CA HIS A 134 -1.34 -15.29 5.00
C HIS A 134 -1.10 -15.68 3.54
N LYS A 135 -2.07 -15.46 2.66
CA LYS A 135 -1.97 -15.83 1.24
C LYS A 135 -2.64 -14.78 0.36
N THR A 136 -2.16 -14.65 -0.86
CA THR A 136 -2.81 -13.83 -1.88
C THR A 136 -4.24 -14.30 -2.12
N LEU A 137 -5.22 -13.40 -1.98
CA LEU A 137 -6.62 -13.67 -2.26
C LEU A 137 -6.86 -13.72 -3.77
N GLY A 138 -7.64 -14.71 -4.22
CA GLY A 138 -7.99 -14.85 -5.62
C GLY A 138 -6.77 -14.83 -6.54
N ASN A 139 -6.80 -13.94 -7.53
CA ASN A 139 -5.76 -13.72 -8.53
C ASN A 139 -5.07 -12.35 -8.41
N PHE A 140 -4.98 -11.77 -7.20
CA PHE A 140 -4.21 -10.54 -6.94
C PHE A 140 -2.70 -10.78 -7.07
N ASN A 141 -2.27 -11.13 -8.29
CA ASN A 141 -0.91 -11.49 -8.65
C ASN A 141 -0.27 -10.52 -9.65
N ASN A 142 -0.89 -9.35 -9.83
CA ASN A 142 -0.35 -8.25 -10.62
C ASN A 142 0.42 -7.27 -9.72
N GLU A 143 1.02 -6.25 -10.33
CA GLU A 143 1.82 -5.22 -9.68
C GLU A 143 1.09 -4.44 -8.57
N TRP A 144 -0.25 -4.37 -8.61
CA TRP A 144 -1.06 -3.70 -7.58
C TRP A 144 -1.61 -4.69 -6.53
N GLY A 145 -1.93 -5.89 -6.93
CA GLY A 145 -2.54 -6.90 -6.06
C GLY A 145 -1.58 -7.47 -5.03
N LEU A 146 -0.29 -7.62 -5.38
CA LEU A 146 0.71 -8.12 -4.44
C LEU A 146 0.95 -7.14 -3.28
N PRO A 147 1.20 -5.83 -3.49
CA PRO A 147 1.27 -4.85 -2.42
C PRO A 147 0.05 -4.85 -1.50
N ILE A 148 -1.16 -4.87 -2.07
CA ILE A 148 -2.39 -4.90 -1.27
C ILE A 148 -2.45 -6.15 -0.40
N THR A 149 -2.08 -7.32 -0.94
CA THR A 149 -1.99 -8.56 -0.14
C THR A 149 -1.02 -8.41 1.04
N ILE A 150 0.09 -7.71 0.85
CA ILE A 150 1.07 -7.46 1.93
C ILE A 150 0.49 -6.54 3.00
N PHE A 151 -0.28 -5.52 2.63
CA PHE A 151 -0.90 -4.61 3.60
C PHE A 151 -2.03 -5.27 4.41
N ASP A 152 -2.60 -6.36 3.93
CA ASP A 152 -3.64 -7.15 4.61
C ASP A 152 -3.09 -8.17 5.64
N MET A 153 -1.75 -8.20 5.84
CA MET A 153 -1.09 -9.08 6.82
C MET A 153 -1.28 -8.65 8.28
#